data_4f7890bd255022063c77ec02be2c9edf
#
_entry.id   4f7890bd255022063c77ec02be2c9edf
#
_cell.length_a   1.000
_cell.length_b   1.000
_cell.length_c   1.000
_cell.angle_alpha   90.00
_cell.angle_beta   90.00
_cell.angle_gamma   90.00
#
_symmetry.space_group_name_H-M   'P 1'
#
loop_
_entity.id
_entity.type
_entity.pdbx_description
1 polymer ?
#
loop_
_entity_poly.entity_id
_entity_poly.type
_entity_poly.pdbx_seq_one_letter_code
_entity_poly.pdbx_strand_id
1 'polypeptide(L)'
;VGGPYGPYVQSQRKDMYLPYAQELVKNGKAYYCFCSKERLDSLNEGENQFGGYDRHCRNLSQEEVDKLLKEGVPYVIRQKMPVTGSTTFVDAVYGEITIENSELEDQILIKSDGYPTYNFANVIDDHLMHITHVVRGCEYLTSTPKYNLLYEAFGWELPTYVHLPMIMGKNEDGSVSKLSKRHGSTGFSDLINDGYLPEAIINYIALLGWCPKDNQEV
;
A
#
# COMPACT_ATOMS: atom_id res chain seq x y z
N VAL A 1 -3.07 -2.62 23.15
CA VAL A 1 -3.68 -1.72 22.19
C VAL A 1 -5.19 -1.86 22.31
N GLY A 2 -5.90 -0.78 22.54
CA GLY A 2 -7.36 -0.74 22.70
C GLY A 2 -7.89 0.57 22.11
N GLY A 3 -9.22 0.70 22.08
CA GLY A 3 -9.89 1.89 21.56
C GLY A 3 -11.29 1.56 21.06
N PRO A 4 -12.06 2.57 20.59
CA PRO A 4 -13.46 2.42 20.21
C PRO A 4 -13.69 1.82 18.82
N TYR A 5 -12.63 1.64 18.00
CA TYR A 5 -12.72 1.24 16.59
C TYR A 5 -12.28 -0.20 16.31
N GLY A 6 -12.18 -1.03 17.37
CA GLY A 6 -11.81 -2.44 17.22
C GLY A 6 -12.83 -3.28 16.41
N PRO A 7 -12.44 -4.53 16.08
CA PRO A 7 -11.17 -5.20 16.41
C PRO A 7 -10.00 -4.61 15.63
N TYR A 8 -8.77 -4.67 16.19
CA TYR A 8 -7.56 -4.10 15.60
C TYR A 8 -6.64 -5.15 14.96
N VAL A 9 -7.04 -6.42 14.99
CA VAL A 9 -6.32 -7.51 14.33
C VAL A 9 -6.99 -7.81 13.01
N GLN A 10 -6.26 -7.67 11.89
CA GLN A 10 -6.79 -7.81 10.52
C GLN A 10 -7.55 -9.13 10.31
N SER A 11 -7.07 -10.26 10.84
CA SER A 11 -7.74 -11.56 10.70
C SER A 11 -9.13 -11.60 11.34
N GLN A 12 -9.40 -10.76 12.34
CA GLN A 12 -10.73 -10.61 12.96
C GLN A 12 -11.66 -9.69 12.17
N ARG A 13 -11.11 -8.98 11.18
CA ARG A 13 -11.81 -8.04 10.31
C ARG A 13 -12.08 -8.59 8.90
N LYS A 14 -11.69 -9.85 8.63
CA LYS A 14 -11.72 -10.45 7.29
C LYS A 14 -13.04 -10.20 6.56
N ASP A 15 -14.15 -10.42 7.22
CA ASP A 15 -15.48 -10.35 6.60
C ASP A 15 -15.94 -8.90 6.30
N MET A 16 -15.23 -7.90 6.82
CA MET A 16 -15.56 -6.49 6.60
C MET A 16 -15.13 -5.97 5.23
N TYR A 17 -14.11 -6.56 4.60
CA TYR A 17 -13.50 -5.99 3.39
C TYR A 17 -14.26 -6.32 2.11
N LEU A 18 -14.81 -7.53 1.99
CA LEU A 18 -15.49 -7.98 0.78
C LEU A 18 -16.68 -7.07 0.37
N PRO A 19 -17.55 -6.62 1.28
CA PRO A 19 -18.63 -5.69 0.94
C PRO A 19 -18.15 -4.40 0.27
N TYR A 20 -17.05 -3.80 0.75
CA TYR A 20 -16.45 -2.60 0.14
C TYR A 20 -15.90 -2.87 -1.27
N ALA A 21 -15.25 -4.02 -1.48
CA ALA A 21 -14.79 -4.38 -2.81
C ALA A 21 -15.96 -4.60 -3.79
N GLN A 22 -17.06 -5.21 -3.33
CA GLN A 22 -18.29 -5.39 -4.12
C GLN A 22 -18.98 -4.06 -4.42
N GLU A 23 -18.95 -3.10 -3.50
CA GLU A 23 -19.41 -1.74 -3.74
C GLU A 23 -18.63 -1.07 -4.86
N LEU A 24 -17.29 -1.19 -4.86
CA LEU A 24 -16.45 -0.69 -5.94
C LEU A 24 -16.76 -1.35 -7.28
N VAL A 25 -17.05 -2.66 -7.30
CA VAL A 25 -17.48 -3.35 -8.53
C VAL A 25 -18.80 -2.77 -9.03
N LYS A 26 -19.80 -2.61 -8.16
CA LYS A 26 -21.10 -2.03 -8.49
C LYS A 26 -20.97 -0.61 -9.06
N ASN A 27 -20.04 0.17 -8.54
CA ASN A 27 -19.78 1.55 -8.95
C ASN A 27 -18.81 1.65 -10.15
N GLY A 28 -18.40 0.52 -10.76
CA GLY A 28 -17.50 0.48 -11.92
C GLY A 28 -16.06 0.90 -11.61
N LYS A 29 -15.66 0.91 -10.32
CA LYS A 29 -14.31 1.25 -9.84
C LYS A 29 -13.44 0.01 -9.54
N ALA A 30 -14.04 -1.18 -9.62
CA ALA A 30 -13.36 -2.47 -9.55
C ALA A 30 -14.04 -3.48 -10.48
N TYR A 31 -13.46 -4.65 -10.66
CA TYR A 31 -14.00 -5.72 -11.49
C TYR A 31 -13.52 -7.10 -11.04
N TYR A 32 -14.27 -8.14 -11.38
CA TYR A 32 -13.87 -9.52 -11.18
C TYR A 32 -12.84 -9.95 -12.21
N CYS A 33 -11.78 -10.59 -11.77
CA CYS A 33 -10.74 -11.13 -12.64
C CYS A 33 -10.64 -12.65 -12.42
N PHE A 34 -10.86 -13.42 -13.47
CA PHE A 34 -10.90 -14.88 -13.50
C PHE A 34 -9.64 -15.51 -14.12
N CYS A 35 -8.57 -14.73 -14.28
CA CYS A 35 -7.31 -15.23 -14.83
C CYS A 35 -6.71 -16.30 -13.92
N SER A 36 -6.32 -17.43 -14.50
CA SER A 36 -5.57 -18.46 -13.77
C SER A 36 -4.14 -18.02 -13.46
N LYS A 37 -3.49 -18.70 -12.51
CA LYS A 37 -2.10 -18.42 -12.16
C LYS A 37 -1.18 -18.67 -13.35
N GLU A 38 -1.38 -19.75 -14.08
CA GLU A 38 -0.59 -20.15 -15.25
C GLU A 38 -0.62 -19.06 -16.33
N ARG A 39 -1.81 -18.46 -16.55
CA ARG A 39 -1.96 -17.34 -17.48
C ARG A 39 -1.17 -16.10 -17.01
N LEU A 40 -1.26 -15.78 -15.73
CA LEU A 40 -0.55 -14.62 -15.17
C LEU A 40 0.98 -14.82 -15.19
N ASP A 41 1.44 -16.04 -14.90
CA ASP A 41 2.87 -16.39 -14.95
C ASP A 41 3.40 -16.28 -16.40
N SER A 42 2.63 -16.70 -17.41
CA SER A 42 3.01 -16.57 -18.82
C SER A 42 3.15 -15.11 -19.29
N LEU A 43 2.46 -14.15 -18.66
CA LEU A 43 2.62 -12.72 -18.96
C LEU A 43 3.96 -12.18 -18.45
N ASN A 44 4.49 -12.75 -17.36
CA ASN A 44 5.77 -12.34 -16.78
C ASN A 44 6.98 -12.95 -17.52
N GLU A 45 6.80 -14.07 -18.23
CA GLU A 45 7.85 -14.74 -19.01
C GLU A 45 8.00 -14.16 -20.44
N GLY A 46 7.01 -13.38 -20.90
CA GLY A 46 7.03 -12.73 -22.22
C GLY A 46 7.82 -11.43 -22.23
N GLU A 47 8.18 -10.95 -23.47
CA GLU A 47 8.86 -9.67 -23.70
C GLU A 47 8.02 -8.42 -23.36
N ASN A 48 7.03 -8.52 -22.48
CA ASN A 48 6.30 -7.38 -21.98
C ASN A 48 7.23 -6.51 -21.13
N GLN A 49 7.83 -5.50 -21.76
CA GLN A 49 8.77 -4.54 -21.19
C GLN A 49 8.26 -3.81 -19.92
N PHE A 50 7.03 -4.01 -19.52
CA PHE A 50 6.38 -3.34 -18.39
C PHE A 50 5.89 -4.27 -17.29
N GLY A 51 6.19 -5.58 -17.33
CA GLY A 51 5.89 -6.57 -16.29
C GLY A 51 4.64 -6.25 -15.48
N GLY A 52 3.43 -6.60 -15.97
CA GLY A 52 2.21 -6.28 -15.25
C GLY A 52 1.00 -7.00 -15.83
N TYR A 53 -0.12 -6.92 -15.12
CA TYR A 53 -1.38 -7.51 -15.56
C TYR A 53 -1.95 -6.78 -16.80
N ASP A 54 -2.25 -7.54 -17.86
CA ASP A 54 -2.72 -7.04 -19.15
C ASP A 54 -4.18 -6.56 -19.17
N ARG A 55 -4.85 -6.49 -18.03
CA ARG A 55 -6.23 -6.03 -17.87
C ARG A 55 -7.27 -6.88 -18.63
N HIS A 56 -6.96 -8.15 -18.92
CA HIS A 56 -7.78 -9.06 -19.72
C HIS A 56 -9.26 -9.10 -19.30
N CYS A 57 -9.54 -9.25 -17.99
CA CYS A 57 -10.92 -9.35 -17.51
C CYS A 57 -11.62 -8.00 -17.28
N ARG A 58 -10.93 -6.88 -17.55
CA ARG A 58 -11.39 -5.53 -17.21
C ARG A 58 -12.71 -5.13 -17.89
N ASN A 59 -12.96 -5.67 -19.07
CA ASN A 59 -14.08 -5.30 -19.93
C ASN A 59 -15.05 -6.48 -20.19
N LEU A 60 -15.04 -7.52 -19.33
CA LEU A 60 -16.04 -8.57 -19.38
C LEU A 60 -17.44 -7.98 -19.20
N SER A 61 -18.39 -8.47 -19.98
CA SER A 61 -19.80 -8.11 -19.81
C SER A 61 -20.35 -8.64 -18.48
N GLN A 62 -21.42 -8.02 -17.98
CA GLN A 62 -22.07 -8.49 -16.76
C GLN A 62 -22.59 -9.94 -16.91
N GLU A 63 -23.06 -10.30 -18.10
CA GLU A 63 -23.54 -11.65 -18.39
C GLU A 63 -22.41 -12.69 -18.29
N GLU A 64 -21.22 -12.37 -18.81
CA GLU A 64 -20.03 -13.24 -18.71
C GLU A 64 -19.59 -13.38 -17.26
N VAL A 65 -19.54 -12.27 -16.51
CA VAL A 65 -19.19 -12.27 -15.08
C VAL A 65 -20.19 -13.15 -14.29
N ASP A 66 -21.49 -12.95 -14.48
CA ASP A 66 -22.54 -13.71 -13.79
C ASP A 66 -22.48 -15.20 -14.12
N LYS A 67 -22.18 -15.55 -15.37
CA LYS A 67 -21.97 -16.93 -15.80
C LYS A 67 -20.79 -17.56 -15.05
N LEU A 68 -19.62 -16.93 -15.08
CA LEU A 68 -18.41 -17.44 -14.41
C LEU A 68 -18.57 -17.58 -12.90
N LEU A 69 -19.26 -16.62 -12.27
CA LEU A 69 -19.58 -16.69 -10.83
C LEU A 69 -20.52 -17.86 -10.52
N LYS A 70 -21.55 -18.11 -11.36
CA LYS A 70 -22.48 -19.25 -11.20
C LYS A 70 -21.78 -20.59 -11.41
N GLU A 71 -20.82 -20.65 -12.31
CA GLU A 71 -19.99 -21.84 -12.56
C GLU A 71 -18.96 -22.08 -11.44
N GLY A 72 -18.85 -21.16 -10.46
CA GLY A 72 -17.91 -21.28 -9.34
C GLY A 72 -16.45 -21.10 -9.74
N VAL A 73 -16.17 -20.41 -10.84
CA VAL A 73 -14.79 -20.14 -11.28
C VAL A 73 -14.10 -19.27 -10.24
N PRO A 74 -12.90 -19.65 -9.75
CA PRO A 74 -12.13 -18.84 -8.81
C PRO A 74 -11.84 -17.45 -9.37
N TYR A 75 -11.95 -16.43 -8.55
CA TYR A 75 -11.72 -15.05 -8.96
C TYR A 75 -10.95 -14.26 -7.92
N VAL A 76 -10.41 -13.13 -8.37
CA VAL A 76 -9.95 -12.02 -7.52
C VAL A 76 -10.75 -10.78 -7.88
N ILE A 77 -10.80 -9.78 -6.98
CA ILE A 77 -11.35 -8.46 -7.31
C ILE A 77 -10.18 -7.50 -7.51
N ARG A 78 -10.14 -6.81 -8.65
CA ARG A 78 -9.12 -5.81 -8.98
C ARG A 78 -9.69 -4.42 -9.01
N GLN A 79 -8.90 -3.44 -8.56
CA GLN A 79 -9.18 -2.02 -8.73
C GLN A 79 -9.10 -1.65 -10.22
N LYS A 80 -10.05 -0.87 -10.69
CA LYS A 80 -10.10 -0.38 -12.07
C LYS A 80 -9.40 0.97 -12.16
N MET A 81 -8.07 0.97 -12.38
CA MET A 81 -7.29 2.21 -12.47
C MET A 81 -7.68 3.04 -13.70
N PRO A 82 -7.65 4.38 -13.62
CA PRO A 82 -7.69 5.20 -14.82
C PRO A 82 -6.50 4.86 -15.72
N VAL A 83 -6.68 4.90 -17.04
CA VAL A 83 -5.62 4.55 -18.01
C VAL A 83 -4.98 5.78 -18.66
N THR A 84 -5.54 6.95 -18.41
CA THR A 84 -5.09 8.26 -18.93
C THR A 84 -5.09 9.31 -17.83
N GLY A 85 -4.38 10.42 -18.04
CA GLY A 85 -4.22 11.49 -17.06
C GLY A 85 -3.25 11.11 -15.95
N SER A 86 -3.23 11.89 -14.90
CA SER A 86 -2.31 11.73 -13.76
C SER A 86 -3.07 11.87 -12.44
N THR A 87 -2.50 11.31 -11.39
CA THR A 87 -2.97 11.44 -10.00
C THR A 87 -1.94 12.23 -9.21
N THR A 88 -2.37 13.34 -8.64
CA THR A 88 -1.54 14.23 -7.82
C THR A 88 -1.96 14.16 -6.37
N PHE A 89 -0.98 14.18 -5.45
CA PHE A 89 -1.21 14.29 -4.02
C PHE A 89 -0.12 15.15 -3.37
N VAL A 90 -0.40 15.64 -2.17
CA VAL A 90 0.57 16.42 -1.37
C VAL A 90 1.05 15.57 -0.22
N ASP A 91 2.38 15.41 -0.14
CA ASP A 91 3.06 14.77 0.99
C ASP A 91 3.67 15.85 1.88
N ALA A 92 3.58 15.69 3.20
CA ALA A 92 4.05 16.70 4.14
C ALA A 92 5.59 16.88 4.14
N VAL A 93 6.34 15.87 3.63
CA VAL A 93 7.81 15.89 3.56
C VAL A 93 8.29 16.15 2.14
N TYR A 94 7.70 15.48 1.16
CA TYR A 94 8.14 15.54 -0.25
C TYR A 94 7.39 16.58 -1.09
N GLY A 95 6.35 17.22 -0.54
CA GLY A 95 5.56 18.20 -1.28
C GLY A 95 4.60 17.57 -2.29
N GLU A 96 4.34 18.27 -3.37
CA GLU A 96 3.43 17.81 -4.42
C GLU A 96 4.10 16.73 -5.29
N ILE A 97 3.39 15.61 -5.46
CA ILE A 97 3.84 14.46 -6.25
C ILE A 97 2.75 14.10 -7.25
N THR A 98 3.13 14.00 -8.51
CA THR A 98 2.26 13.63 -9.62
C THR A 98 2.78 12.35 -10.27
N ILE A 99 1.90 11.38 -10.47
CA ILE A 99 2.22 10.11 -11.14
C ILE A 99 1.22 9.89 -12.28
N GLU A 100 1.73 9.51 -13.46
CA GLU A 100 0.91 9.19 -14.61
C GLU A 100 0.06 7.94 -14.34
N ASN A 101 -1.23 8.01 -14.63
CA ASN A 101 -2.14 6.88 -14.39
C ASN A 101 -1.82 5.65 -15.24
N SER A 102 -1.15 5.83 -16.37
CA SER A 102 -0.66 4.74 -17.22
C SER A 102 0.36 3.84 -16.52
N GLU A 103 1.08 4.35 -15.51
CA GLU A 103 2.05 3.62 -14.70
C GLU A 103 1.37 2.81 -13.58
N LEU A 104 0.08 3.06 -13.33
CA LEU A 104 -0.66 2.38 -12.26
C LEU A 104 -1.24 1.06 -12.77
N GLU A 105 -0.83 -0.04 -12.14
CA GLU A 105 -1.38 -1.36 -12.42
C GLU A 105 -2.73 -1.57 -11.70
N ASP A 106 -3.67 -2.28 -12.34
CA ASP A 106 -4.93 -2.72 -11.74
C ASP A 106 -4.64 -3.73 -10.60
N GLN A 107 -4.40 -3.21 -9.40
CA GLN A 107 -4.02 -4.01 -8.23
C GLN A 107 -5.15 -4.92 -7.74
N ILE A 108 -4.79 -6.06 -7.15
CA ILE A 108 -5.75 -6.94 -6.49
C ILE A 108 -6.20 -6.28 -5.18
N LEU A 109 -7.51 -6.21 -4.96
CA LEU A 109 -8.14 -5.77 -3.71
C LEU A 109 -8.45 -6.97 -2.82
N ILE A 110 -9.16 -7.98 -3.36
CA ILE A 110 -9.51 -9.23 -2.69
C ILE A 110 -8.88 -10.40 -3.45
N LYS A 111 -8.17 -11.24 -2.73
CA LYS A 111 -7.55 -12.46 -3.24
C LYS A 111 -8.57 -13.59 -3.40
N SER A 112 -8.22 -14.64 -4.12
CA SER A 112 -9.08 -15.82 -4.35
C SER A 112 -9.45 -16.58 -3.07
N ASP A 113 -8.69 -16.41 -1.98
CA ASP A 113 -8.98 -16.96 -0.65
C ASP A 113 -9.94 -16.07 0.18
N GLY A 114 -10.43 -14.97 -0.42
CA GLY A 114 -11.32 -14.01 0.20
C GLY A 114 -10.62 -13.01 1.14
N TYR A 115 -9.29 -13.08 1.30
CA TYR A 115 -8.56 -12.08 2.07
C TYR A 115 -8.26 -10.83 1.26
N PRO A 116 -8.31 -9.65 1.86
CA PRO A 116 -7.85 -8.42 1.22
C PRO A 116 -6.33 -8.44 1.02
N THR A 117 -5.85 -7.70 0.04
CA THR A 117 -4.44 -7.33 -0.01
C THR A 117 -4.16 -6.25 1.03
N TYR A 118 -2.89 -6.07 1.39
CA TYR A 118 -2.47 -4.99 2.27
C TYR A 118 -2.94 -3.62 1.75
N ASN A 119 -2.76 -3.38 0.46
CA ASN A 119 -3.09 -2.10 -0.17
C ASN A 119 -4.59 -1.75 -0.13
N PHE A 120 -5.46 -2.72 0.01
CA PHE A 120 -6.89 -2.49 0.16
C PHE A 120 -7.29 -2.40 1.64
N ALA A 121 -6.78 -3.33 2.46
CA ALA A 121 -7.12 -3.37 3.88
C ALA A 121 -6.72 -2.09 4.60
N ASN A 122 -5.54 -1.52 4.30
CA ASN A 122 -5.08 -0.31 4.95
C ASN A 122 -6.01 0.88 4.72
N VAL A 123 -6.52 1.07 3.49
CA VAL A 123 -7.44 2.17 3.16
C VAL A 123 -8.77 2.02 3.92
N ILE A 124 -9.33 0.81 3.94
CA ILE A 124 -10.58 0.54 4.67
C ILE A 124 -10.38 0.72 6.17
N ASP A 125 -9.30 0.19 6.71
CA ASP A 125 -9.02 0.25 8.15
C ASP A 125 -8.70 1.68 8.60
N ASP A 126 -7.90 2.41 7.84
CA ASP A 126 -7.56 3.80 8.13
C ASP A 126 -8.82 4.68 8.15
N HIS A 127 -9.72 4.50 7.18
CA HIS A 127 -11.00 5.21 7.18
C HIS A 127 -11.87 4.84 8.37
N LEU A 128 -12.10 3.54 8.62
CA LEU A 128 -12.97 3.06 9.70
C LEU A 128 -12.41 3.33 11.10
N MET A 129 -11.10 3.46 11.22
CA MET A 129 -10.41 3.80 12.48
C MET A 129 -10.16 5.31 12.62
N HIS A 130 -10.66 6.13 11.70
CA HIS A 130 -10.52 7.58 11.69
C HIS A 130 -9.04 8.04 11.76
N ILE A 131 -8.17 7.36 10.99
CA ILE A 131 -6.77 7.76 10.88
C ILE A 131 -6.68 9.06 10.10
N THR A 132 -6.06 10.07 10.70
CA THR A 132 -5.89 11.40 10.12
C THR A 132 -4.54 11.60 9.43
N HIS A 133 -3.52 10.88 9.89
CA HIS A 133 -2.14 10.98 9.37
C HIS A 133 -1.57 9.58 9.12
N VAL A 134 -1.05 9.35 7.93
CA VAL A 134 -0.36 8.11 7.57
C VAL A 134 1.14 8.40 7.50
N VAL A 135 1.88 7.96 8.53
CA VAL A 135 3.34 8.13 8.62
C VAL A 135 4.02 6.81 8.29
N ARG A 136 4.82 6.75 7.23
CA ARG A 136 5.45 5.52 6.75
C ARG A 136 6.71 5.79 5.92
N GLY A 137 7.42 4.75 5.49
CA GLY A 137 8.61 4.88 4.66
C GLY A 137 8.30 5.36 3.23
N CYS A 138 9.26 6.04 2.61
CA CYS A 138 9.12 6.63 1.28
C CYS A 138 8.95 5.57 0.15
N GLU A 139 9.19 4.29 0.41
CA GLU A 139 8.91 3.20 -0.53
C GLU A 139 7.45 3.10 -0.95
N TYR A 140 6.53 3.70 -0.19
CA TYR A 140 5.10 3.75 -0.50
C TYR A 140 4.67 4.94 -1.34
N LEU A 141 5.57 5.88 -1.65
CA LEU A 141 5.24 7.07 -2.46
C LEU A 141 4.59 6.69 -3.80
N THR A 142 5.16 5.72 -4.51
CA THR A 142 4.65 5.26 -5.81
C THR A 142 3.33 4.49 -5.72
N SER A 143 2.99 3.96 -4.55
CA SER A 143 1.71 3.26 -4.31
C SER A 143 0.60 4.20 -3.84
N THR A 144 0.94 5.40 -3.34
CA THR A 144 -0.01 6.35 -2.76
C THR A 144 -1.12 6.75 -3.73
N PRO A 145 -0.89 6.98 -5.03
CA PRO A 145 -1.96 7.27 -5.98
C PRO A 145 -3.05 6.18 -6.03
N LYS A 146 -2.67 4.90 -5.88
CA LYS A 146 -3.62 3.78 -5.86
C LYS A 146 -4.57 3.86 -4.66
N TYR A 147 -4.07 4.32 -3.52
CA TYR A 147 -4.88 4.53 -2.31
C TYR A 147 -5.79 5.73 -2.47
N ASN A 148 -5.28 6.86 -3.00
CA ASN A 148 -6.08 8.04 -3.24
C ASN A 148 -7.27 7.76 -4.16
N LEU A 149 -7.05 6.99 -5.21
CA LEU A 149 -8.12 6.56 -6.12
C LEU A 149 -9.16 5.66 -5.44
N LEU A 150 -8.80 4.93 -4.37
CA LEU A 150 -9.76 4.20 -3.54
C LEU A 150 -10.58 5.16 -2.66
N TYR A 151 -9.93 6.10 -1.96
CA TYR A 151 -10.61 7.12 -1.18
C TYR A 151 -11.60 7.92 -2.05
N GLU A 152 -11.15 8.36 -3.24
CA GLU A 152 -11.99 9.05 -4.21
C GLU A 152 -13.18 8.19 -4.65
N ALA A 153 -12.96 6.90 -4.93
CA ALA A 153 -14.01 5.99 -5.38
C ALA A 153 -15.10 5.76 -4.33
N PHE A 154 -14.75 5.87 -3.04
CA PHE A 154 -15.69 5.82 -1.93
C PHE A 154 -16.25 7.20 -1.54
N GLY A 155 -15.71 8.30 -2.08
CA GLY A 155 -16.07 9.65 -1.66
C GLY A 155 -15.58 10.00 -0.25
N TRP A 156 -14.49 9.40 0.20
CA TRP A 156 -13.88 9.62 1.51
C TRP A 156 -12.81 10.71 1.47
N GLU A 157 -12.62 11.39 2.60
CA GLU A 157 -11.53 12.34 2.76
C GLU A 157 -10.18 11.63 2.84
N LEU A 158 -9.16 12.21 2.20
CA LEU A 158 -7.80 11.70 2.23
C LEU A 158 -7.13 11.97 3.60
N PRO A 159 -6.35 11.04 4.13
CA PRO A 159 -5.47 11.33 5.27
C PRO A 159 -4.31 12.23 4.83
N THR A 160 -3.69 12.90 5.79
CA THR A 160 -2.40 13.56 5.55
C THR A 160 -1.30 12.52 5.42
N TYR A 161 -0.56 12.54 4.30
CA TYR A 161 0.57 11.65 4.08
C TYR A 161 1.87 12.27 4.57
N VAL A 162 2.66 11.48 5.27
CA VAL A 162 3.99 11.83 5.78
C VAL A 162 4.93 10.67 5.46
N HIS A 163 5.62 10.75 4.34
CA HIS A 163 6.60 9.73 3.98
C HIS A 163 7.98 10.09 4.52
N LEU A 164 8.57 9.17 5.27
CA LEU A 164 9.88 9.38 5.88
C LEU A 164 10.98 8.84 4.95
N PRO A 165 12.13 9.53 4.88
CA PRO A 165 13.27 9.04 4.11
C PRO A 165 13.77 7.70 4.66
N MET A 166 14.40 6.91 3.79
CA MET A 166 15.02 5.66 4.21
C MET A 166 16.26 5.94 5.06
N ILE A 167 16.37 5.22 6.18
CA ILE A 167 17.61 5.18 6.94
C ILE A 167 18.60 4.27 6.20
N MET A 168 19.77 4.79 5.89
CA MET A 168 20.80 4.09 5.14
C MET A 168 21.89 3.56 6.07
N GLY A 169 22.44 2.42 5.73
CA GLY A 169 23.58 1.80 6.42
C GLY A 169 24.74 1.55 5.47
N LYS A 170 25.96 1.57 5.99
CA LYS A 170 27.18 1.26 5.23
C LYS A 170 27.46 -0.24 5.32
N ASN A 171 27.58 -0.89 4.19
CA ASN A 171 27.96 -2.31 4.09
C ASN A 171 29.47 -2.50 4.34
N GLU A 172 29.90 -3.75 4.55
CA GLU A 172 31.30 -4.11 4.75
C GLU A 172 32.18 -3.75 3.55
N ASP A 173 31.64 -3.81 2.33
CA ASP A 173 32.33 -3.42 1.08
C ASP A 173 32.40 -1.90 0.87
N GLY A 174 31.86 -1.10 1.80
CA GLY A 174 31.82 0.35 1.73
C GLY A 174 30.64 0.93 0.95
N SER A 175 29.82 0.11 0.29
CA SER A 175 28.59 0.55 -0.37
C SER A 175 27.52 0.95 0.67
N VAL A 176 26.53 1.73 0.22
CA VAL A 176 25.43 2.21 1.09
C VAL A 176 24.13 1.56 0.62
N SER A 177 23.39 0.97 1.56
CA SER A 177 22.08 0.37 1.28
C SER A 177 21.09 0.68 2.39
N LYS A 178 19.79 0.35 2.18
CA LYS A 178 18.78 0.49 3.23
C LYS A 178 19.21 -0.26 4.49
N LEU A 179 19.14 0.42 5.64
CA LEU A 179 19.49 -0.17 6.93
C LEU A 179 18.66 -1.45 7.18
N SER A 180 19.33 -2.51 7.52
CA SER A 180 18.73 -3.82 7.75
C SER A 180 19.52 -4.59 8.81
N LYS A 181 18.98 -5.71 9.28
CA LYS A 181 19.66 -6.60 10.25
C LYS A 181 21.06 -7.08 9.81
N ARG A 182 21.40 -6.97 8.52
CA ARG A 182 22.74 -7.29 8.01
C ARG A 182 23.81 -6.27 8.44
N HIS A 183 23.39 -5.09 8.89
CA HIS A 183 24.29 -4.03 9.36
C HIS A 183 24.59 -4.13 10.88
N GLY A 184 24.18 -5.21 11.53
CA GLY A 184 24.34 -5.40 12.98
C GLY A 184 23.08 -5.04 13.79
N SER A 185 23.29 -4.53 14.99
CA SER A 185 22.22 -4.11 15.90
C SER A 185 21.47 -2.91 15.35
N THR A 186 20.29 -3.13 14.77
CA THR A 186 19.48 -2.07 14.13
C THR A 186 18.12 -1.87 14.81
N GLY A 187 17.73 -2.81 15.67
CA GLY A 187 16.49 -2.72 16.43
C GLY A 187 16.68 -1.93 17.72
N PHE A 188 15.63 -1.24 18.17
CA PHE A 188 15.65 -0.51 19.44
C PHE A 188 16.11 -1.40 20.61
N SER A 189 15.57 -2.61 20.71
CA SER A 189 15.96 -3.56 21.75
C SER A 189 17.43 -4.02 21.65
N ASP A 190 17.95 -4.14 20.41
CA ASP A 190 19.35 -4.52 20.21
C ASP A 190 20.28 -3.42 20.71
N LEU A 191 19.96 -2.16 20.39
CA LEU A 191 20.74 -0.99 20.88
C LEU A 191 20.71 -0.86 22.41
N ILE A 192 19.56 -1.13 23.04
CA ILE A 192 19.48 -1.17 24.52
C ILE A 192 20.37 -2.27 25.08
N ASN A 193 20.38 -3.45 24.50
CA ASN A 193 21.22 -4.56 24.91
C ASN A 193 22.74 -4.26 24.72
N ASP A 194 23.08 -3.45 23.71
CA ASP A 194 24.44 -2.95 23.47
C ASP A 194 24.84 -1.82 24.46
N GLY A 195 23.93 -1.40 25.34
CA GLY A 195 24.21 -0.45 26.41
C GLY A 195 23.89 1.02 26.10
N TYR A 196 23.23 1.31 24.97
CA TYR A 196 22.77 2.67 24.67
C TYR A 196 21.56 3.06 25.52
N LEU A 197 21.52 4.30 25.98
CA LEU A 197 20.39 4.83 26.74
C LEU A 197 19.17 5.02 25.81
N PRO A 198 17.95 4.68 26.27
CA PRO A 198 16.73 4.86 25.46
C PRO A 198 16.55 6.28 24.95
N GLU A 199 16.82 7.27 25.80
CA GLU A 199 16.68 8.69 25.48
C GLU A 199 17.67 9.12 24.38
N ALA A 200 18.90 8.62 24.42
CA ALA A 200 19.91 8.89 23.41
C ALA A 200 19.53 8.29 22.04
N ILE A 201 18.98 7.07 22.03
CA ILE A 201 18.50 6.42 20.82
C ILE A 201 17.35 7.22 20.21
N ILE A 202 16.36 7.63 21.01
CA ILE A 202 15.20 8.38 20.56
C ILE A 202 15.65 9.74 20.00
N ASN A 203 16.51 10.44 20.70
CA ASN A 203 17.05 11.73 20.25
C ASN A 203 17.79 11.60 18.91
N TYR A 204 18.68 10.63 18.79
CA TYR A 204 19.42 10.37 17.56
C TYR A 204 18.49 10.05 16.38
N ILE A 205 17.49 9.19 16.59
CA ILE A 205 16.53 8.82 15.55
C ILE A 205 15.67 10.03 15.12
N ALA A 206 15.26 10.87 16.07
CA ALA A 206 14.50 12.08 15.77
C ALA A 206 15.27 13.00 14.81
N LEU A 207 16.57 13.17 15.00
CA LEU A 207 17.44 14.01 14.17
C LEU A 207 17.66 13.46 12.75
N LEU A 208 17.37 12.19 12.48
CA LEU A 208 17.48 11.61 11.12
C LEU A 208 16.41 12.14 10.15
N GLY A 209 15.30 12.62 10.64
CA GLY A 209 14.19 13.13 9.83
C GLY A 209 13.66 14.51 10.25
N TRP A 210 14.16 15.06 11.32
CA TRP A 210 13.72 16.35 11.85
C TRP A 210 14.92 17.18 12.31
N CYS A 211 14.87 18.49 12.02
CA CYS A 211 15.87 19.43 12.49
C CYS A 211 15.16 20.56 13.25
N PRO A 212 15.50 20.80 14.53
CA PRO A 212 14.94 21.92 15.28
C PRO A 212 15.33 23.26 14.63
N LYS A 213 14.45 24.26 14.74
CA LYS A 213 14.62 25.57 14.09
C LYS A 213 15.87 26.33 14.52
N ASP A 214 16.37 26.03 15.69
CA ASP A 214 17.54 26.67 16.32
C ASP A 214 18.82 25.84 16.21
N ASN A 215 18.79 24.73 15.45
CA ASN A 215 19.89 23.78 15.31
C ASN A 215 20.45 23.26 16.64
N GLN A 216 19.68 23.31 17.70
CA GLN A 216 20.08 22.71 18.98
C GLN A 216 19.78 21.20 18.95
N GLU A 217 20.77 20.42 19.36
CA GLU A 217 20.56 18.99 19.67
C GLU A 217 19.65 18.91 20.92
N VAL A 218 18.63 18.05 20.83
CA VAL A 218 17.61 17.88 21.89
C VAL A 218 18.09 16.83 22.90
#